data_6db0d840bca442f436ce83d7198c4504
#
_entry.id   6db0d840bca442f436ce83d7198c4504
#
_cell.length_a   1.000
_cell.length_b   1.000
_cell.length_c   1.000
_cell.angle_alpha   90.00
_cell.angle_beta   90.00
_cell.angle_gamma   90.00
#
_symmetry.space_group_name_H-M   'P 1'
#
loop_
_entity.id
_entity.type
_entity.pdbx_description
1 polymer ?
#
loop_
_entity_poly.entity_id
_entity_poly.type
_entity_poly.pdbx_seq_one_letter_code
_entity_poly.pdbx_strand_id
1 'polypeptide(L)'
;ILIKIAQKIRSGHELEGYFDENDLQFFSEVVKKKGNFIYFASEKLRDDEELVKIAIKFGDCNLSNISERLRNNPEMVIWAIENNRPAKLRHAGEIARDNFDVIKSAVCRQGTALDWASERLRDNNEIVKLAVNEDPFALEYASDRIRNDKAFVLKICEKEIHAYIYAGESLWSDKDFALFVAPKVPNCLEYFSLKIQKDPDVLSVYYNENLN
;
A
#
# COMPACT_ATOMS: atom_id res chain seq x y z
N ILE A 1 -32.22 2.07 20.21
CA ILE A 1 -31.17 1.16 20.69
C ILE A 1 -29.83 1.59 20.12
N LEU A 2 -29.63 1.70 18.81
CA LEU A 2 -28.35 2.09 18.16
C LEU A 2 -27.77 3.41 18.64
N ILE A 3 -28.60 4.43 18.86
CA ILE A 3 -28.16 5.74 19.36
C ILE A 3 -27.60 5.62 20.79
N LYS A 4 -28.24 4.83 21.66
CA LYS A 4 -27.79 4.60 23.04
C LYS A 4 -26.48 3.82 23.07
N ILE A 5 -26.33 2.80 22.20
CA ILE A 5 -25.10 2.01 22.05
C ILE A 5 -23.96 2.91 21.53
N ALA A 6 -24.22 3.72 20.51
CA ALA A 6 -23.22 4.66 19.96
C ALA A 6 -22.80 5.75 20.97
N GLN A 7 -23.71 6.19 21.83
CA GLN A 7 -23.38 7.14 22.92
C GLN A 7 -22.49 6.50 23.98
N LYS A 8 -22.75 5.23 24.35
CA LYS A 8 -21.93 4.50 25.33
C LYS A 8 -20.55 4.15 24.82
N ILE A 9 -20.42 3.77 23.54
CA ILE A 9 -19.10 3.56 22.92
C ILE A 9 -18.25 4.85 22.98
N ARG A 10 -18.86 6.00 22.75
CA ARG A 10 -18.18 7.30 22.87
C ARG A 10 -17.76 7.63 24.29
N SER A 11 -18.44 7.10 25.30
CA SER A 11 -18.17 7.36 26.72
C SER A 11 -17.24 6.32 27.36
N GLY A 12 -16.71 5.33 26.59
CA GLY A 12 -15.77 4.33 27.07
C GLY A 12 -16.37 3.29 28.03
N HIS A 13 -17.70 3.16 28.08
CA HIS A 13 -18.36 2.17 28.94
C HIS A 13 -18.39 0.79 28.25
N GLU A 14 -18.24 -0.25 29.07
CA GLU A 14 -18.39 -1.63 28.65
C GLU A 14 -19.79 -1.87 28.07
N LEU A 15 -19.85 -2.64 26.98
CA LEU A 15 -21.10 -2.95 26.27
C LEU A 15 -21.70 -4.29 26.72
N GLU A 16 -21.09 -4.96 27.70
CA GLU A 16 -21.59 -6.21 28.24
C GLU A 16 -23.06 -6.09 28.67
N GLY A 17 -23.88 -7.02 28.19
CA GLY A 17 -25.31 -7.10 28.51
C GLY A 17 -26.24 -6.19 27.70
N TYR A 18 -25.71 -5.40 26.73
CA TYR A 18 -26.57 -4.54 25.88
C TYR A 18 -27.12 -5.24 24.64
N PHE A 19 -26.44 -6.25 24.14
CA PHE A 19 -26.86 -7.09 23.01
C PHE A 19 -26.17 -8.45 23.10
N ASP A 20 -26.74 -9.44 22.44
CA ASP A 20 -26.08 -10.73 22.26
C ASP A 20 -25.05 -10.60 21.12
N GLU A 21 -23.76 -10.83 21.41
CA GLU A 21 -22.67 -10.80 20.44
C GLU A 21 -22.83 -11.85 19.34
N ASN A 22 -23.69 -12.82 19.51
CA ASN A 22 -24.03 -13.87 18.54
C ASN A 22 -25.32 -13.59 17.76
N ASP A 23 -25.98 -12.46 17.98
CA ASP A 23 -27.20 -12.08 17.27
C ASP A 23 -26.91 -11.64 15.83
N LEU A 24 -26.93 -12.59 14.91
CA LEU A 24 -26.71 -12.35 13.48
C LEU A 24 -27.72 -11.33 12.91
N GLN A 25 -28.98 -11.38 13.32
CA GLN A 25 -29.99 -10.45 12.80
C GLN A 25 -29.68 -9.02 13.24
N PHE A 26 -29.33 -8.82 14.50
CA PHE A 26 -28.91 -7.54 15.03
C PHE A 26 -27.68 -7.01 14.30
N PHE A 27 -26.62 -7.83 14.17
CA PHE A 27 -25.40 -7.41 13.50
C PHE A 27 -25.62 -7.12 12.01
N SER A 28 -26.44 -7.89 11.30
CA SER A 28 -26.80 -7.63 9.90
C SER A 28 -27.42 -6.25 9.67
N GLU A 29 -28.21 -5.77 10.62
CA GLU A 29 -28.81 -4.44 10.54
C GLU A 29 -27.83 -3.32 10.92
N VAL A 30 -26.98 -3.56 11.91
CA VAL A 30 -26.05 -2.55 12.44
C VAL A 30 -24.89 -2.31 11.48
N VAL A 31 -24.29 -3.36 10.93
CA VAL A 31 -23.14 -3.24 10.03
C VAL A 31 -23.48 -2.56 8.71
N LYS A 32 -24.74 -2.62 8.26
CA LYS A 32 -25.21 -1.81 7.11
C LYS A 32 -25.11 -0.31 7.36
N LYS A 33 -25.16 0.13 8.61
CA LYS A 33 -25.07 1.54 9.00
C LYS A 33 -23.69 1.93 9.47
N LYS A 34 -22.98 1.01 10.11
CA LYS A 34 -21.63 1.19 10.65
C LYS A 34 -20.88 -0.14 10.61
N GLY A 35 -20.12 -0.38 9.53
CA GLY A 35 -19.39 -1.62 9.33
C GLY A 35 -18.41 -1.96 10.44
N ASN A 36 -17.75 -0.97 11.03
CA ASN A 36 -16.83 -1.20 12.15
C ASN A 36 -17.48 -1.80 13.39
N PHE A 37 -18.81 -1.79 13.47
CA PHE A 37 -19.53 -2.38 14.60
C PHE A 37 -19.36 -3.90 14.70
N ILE A 38 -18.95 -4.57 13.61
CA ILE A 38 -18.58 -5.98 13.58
C ILE A 38 -17.48 -6.33 14.61
N TYR A 39 -16.67 -5.35 15.03
CA TYR A 39 -15.68 -5.53 16.09
C TYR A 39 -16.28 -6.09 17.40
N PHE A 40 -17.53 -5.75 17.70
CA PHE A 40 -18.25 -6.19 18.91
C PHE A 40 -18.97 -7.53 18.74
N ALA A 41 -18.96 -8.10 17.53
CA ALA A 41 -19.55 -9.40 17.29
C ALA A 41 -18.65 -10.52 17.81
N SER A 42 -19.25 -11.68 18.10
CA SER A 42 -18.50 -12.89 18.45
C SER A 42 -17.53 -13.28 17.34
N GLU A 43 -16.51 -14.07 17.69
CA GLU A 43 -15.56 -14.60 16.73
C GLU A 43 -16.24 -15.34 15.57
N LYS A 44 -17.30 -16.10 15.87
CA LYS A 44 -18.12 -16.80 14.89
C LYS A 44 -18.75 -15.84 13.87
N LEU A 45 -19.30 -14.71 14.30
CA LEU A 45 -19.88 -13.71 13.41
C LEU A 45 -18.83 -12.90 12.67
N ARG A 46 -17.66 -12.66 13.28
CA ARG A 46 -16.52 -12.05 12.59
C ARG A 46 -15.86 -12.97 11.55
N ASP A 47 -16.20 -14.26 11.57
CA ASP A 47 -15.82 -15.28 10.60
C ASP A 47 -16.92 -15.60 9.58
N ASP A 48 -18.09 -14.95 9.68
CA ASP A 48 -19.19 -15.10 8.72
C ASP A 48 -18.94 -14.24 7.48
N GLU A 49 -18.74 -14.88 6.33
CA GLU A 49 -18.37 -14.21 5.09
C GLU A 49 -19.40 -13.20 4.59
N GLU A 50 -20.69 -13.54 4.70
CA GLU A 50 -21.77 -12.68 4.22
C GLU A 50 -21.94 -11.46 5.11
N LEU A 51 -21.87 -11.63 6.43
CA LEU A 51 -21.90 -10.51 7.37
C LEU A 51 -20.70 -9.58 7.16
N VAL A 52 -19.50 -10.14 6.98
CA VAL A 52 -18.26 -9.38 6.72
C VAL A 52 -18.36 -8.60 5.41
N LYS A 53 -18.86 -9.22 4.33
CA LYS A 53 -19.08 -8.53 3.05
C LYS A 53 -20.04 -7.36 3.19
N ILE A 54 -21.13 -7.53 3.94
CA ILE A 54 -22.07 -6.44 4.24
C ILE A 54 -21.34 -5.31 5.01
N ALA A 55 -20.59 -5.65 6.05
CA ALA A 55 -19.86 -4.69 6.87
C ALA A 55 -18.83 -3.88 6.08
N ILE A 56 -18.11 -4.50 5.15
CA ILE A 56 -17.15 -3.85 4.27
C ILE A 56 -17.86 -2.95 3.23
N LYS A 57 -18.90 -3.45 2.58
CA LYS A 57 -19.60 -2.76 1.49
C LYS A 57 -20.33 -1.51 1.97
N PHE A 58 -21.00 -1.58 3.09
CA PHE A 58 -21.88 -0.52 3.57
C PHE A 58 -21.32 0.33 4.70
N GLY A 59 -20.12 -0.03 5.19
CA GLY A 59 -19.52 0.69 6.30
C GLY A 59 -18.01 0.75 6.23
N ASP A 60 -17.40 1.36 7.25
CA ASP A 60 -15.95 1.50 7.36
C ASP A 60 -15.30 0.27 8.01
N CYS A 61 -15.79 -0.96 7.73
CA CYS A 61 -15.19 -2.16 8.28
C CYS A 61 -13.73 -2.29 7.87
N ASN A 62 -12.87 -2.47 8.86
CA ASN A 62 -11.45 -2.71 8.65
C ASN A 62 -11.20 -4.23 8.69
N LEU A 63 -10.27 -4.72 7.88
CA LEU A 63 -9.85 -6.13 7.91
C LEU A 63 -9.33 -6.57 9.29
N SER A 64 -8.82 -5.64 10.14
CA SER A 64 -8.46 -5.96 11.52
C SER A 64 -9.63 -6.40 12.40
N ASN A 65 -10.87 -6.11 12.00
CA ASN A 65 -12.09 -6.39 12.78
C ASN A 65 -12.71 -7.74 12.42
N ILE A 66 -12.20 -8.45 11.44
CA ILE A 66 -12.68 -9.76 10.99
C ILE A 66 -11.76 -10.88 11.44
N SER A 67 -12.16 -12.13 11.26
CA SER A 67 -11.37 -13.29 11.67
C SER A 67 -10.04 -13.37 10.92
N GLU A 68 -9.08 -14.08 11.52
CA GLU A 68 -7.78 -14.35 10.87
C GLU A 68 -7.94 -15.17 9.59
N ARG A 69 -8.87 -16.15 9.60
CA ARG A 69 -9.18 -16.96 8.41
C ARG A 69 -9.57 -16.05 7.23
N LEU A 70 -10.49 -15.12 7.45
CA LEU A 70 -10.97 -14.22 6.38
C LEU A 70 -9.93 -13.18 5.97
N ARG A 71 -9.10 -12.70 6.89
CA ARG A 71 -7.98 -11.80 6.55
C ARG A 71 -6.91 -12.47 5.69
N ASN A 72 -6.79 -13.80 5.77
CA ASN A 72 -5.86 -14.61 4.98
C ASN A 72 -6.50 -15.22 3.72
N ASN A 73 -7.82 -15.09 3.55
CA ASN A 73 -8.52 -15.58 2.36
C ASN A 73 -8.31 -14.60 1.18
N PRO A 74 -7.62 -15.00 0.10
CA PRO A 74 -7.35 -14.13 -1.03
C PRO A 74 -8.62 -13.57 -1.69
N GLU A 75 -9.66 -14.40 -1.86
CA GLU A 75 -10.93 -13.99 -2.49
C GLU A 75 -11.64 -12.91 -1.65
N MET A 76 -11.66 -13.08 -0.32
CA MET A 76 -12.22 -12.10 0.59
C MET A 76 -11.45 -10.78 0.54
N VAL A 77 -10.12 -10.84 0.52
CA VAL A 77 -9.27 -9.64 0.49
C VAL A 77 -9.38 -8.91 -0.86
N ILE A 78 -9.40 -9.64 -2.00
CA ILE A 78 -9.66 -9.05 -3.32
C ILE A 78 -11.03 -8.37 -3.33
N TRP A 79 -12.06 -9.07 -2.85
CA TRP A 79 -13.40 -8.50 -2.76
C TRP A 79 -13.43 -7.22 -1.91
N ALA A 80 -12.70 -7.21 -0.79
CA ALA A 80 -12.57 -6.03 0.07
C ALA A 80 -11.85 -4.86 -0.63
N ILE A 81 -10.80 -5.13 -1.39
CA ILE A 81 -10.07 -4.13 -2.20
C ILE A 81 -11.01 -3.54 -3.27
N GLU A 82 -11.83 -4.36 -3.91
CA GLU A 82 -12.74 -3.92 -4.96
C GLU A 82 -13.91 -3.08 -4.45
N ASN A 83 -14.41 -3.38 -3.26
CA ASN A 83 -15.56 -2.71 -2.67
C ASN A 83 -15.20 -1.62 -1.66
N ASN A 84 -13.92 -1.46 -1.33
CA ASN A 84 -13.41 -0.46 -0.41
C ASN A 84 -12.02 0.01 -0.86
N ARG A 85 -11.42 0.97 -0.14
CA ARG A 85 -10.12 1.53 -0.52
C ARG A 85 -8.97 0.55 -0.29
N PRO A 86 -7.95 0.49 -1.20
CA PRO A 86 -6.77 -0.37 -1.08
C PRO A 86 -5.99 -0.23 0.24
N ALA A 87 -6.06 0.95 0.87
CA ALA A 87 -5.39 1.24 2.15
C ALA A 87 -5.70 0.23 3.28
N LYS A 88 -6.72 -0.61 3.13
CA LYS A 88 -7.04 -1.66 4.11
C LYS A 88 -6.16 -2.90 4.00
N LEU A 89 -5.35 -3.04 2.94
CA LEU A 89 -4.43 -4.15 2.75
C LEU A 89 -3.41 -4.29 3.90
N ARG A 90 -3.06 -3.20 4.56
CA ARG A 90 -2.18 -3.22 5.75
C ARG A 90 -2.67 -4.17 6.88
N HIS A 91 -3.97 -4.47 6.90
CA HIS A 91 -4.58 -5.37 7.89
C HIS A 91 -4.94 -6.75 7.32
N ALA A 92 -4.61 -7.01 6.05
CA ALA A 92 -4.69 -8.35 5.50
C ALA A 92 -3.69 -9.28 6.19
N GLY A 93 -4.00 -10.56 6.23
CA GLY A 93 -3.10 -11.57 6.77
C GLY A 93 -1.88 -11.80 5.87
N GLU A 94 -0.86 -12.44 6.40
CA GLU A 94 0.42 -12.66 5.70
C GLU A 94 0.23 -13.49 4.42
N ILE A 95 -0.63 -14.51 4.45
CA ILE A 95 -0.94 -15.35 3.28
C ILE A 95 -1.54 -14.49 2.15
N ALA A 96 -2.46 -13.58 2.48
CA ALA A 96 -3.05 -12.69 1.49
C ALA A 96 -2.04 -11.66 0.96
N ARG A 97 -1.16 -11.13 1.82
CA ARG A 97 -0.09 -10.20 1.42
C ARG A 97 1.02 -10.86 0.60
N ASP A 98 1.14 -12.19 0.63
CA ASP A 98 2.02 -12.97 -0.24
C ASP A 98 1.30 -13.57 -1.45
N ASN A 99 0.03 -13.26 -1.65
CA ASN A 99 -0.74 -13.72 -2.81
C ASN A 99 -0.62 -12.74 -3.97
N PHE A 100 -0.21 -13.28 -5.14
CA PHE A 100 0.04 -12.48 -6.34
C PHE A 100 -1.21 -11.69 -6.81
N ASP A 101 -2.38 -12.35 -6.87
CA ASP A 101 -3.61 -11.74 -7.38
C ASP A 101 -4.16 -10.67 -6.42
N VAL A 102 -4.00 -10.86 -5.12
CA VAL A 102 -4.34 -9.86 -4.10
C VAL A 102 -3.50 -8.60 -4.30
N ILE A 103 -2.18 -8.74 -4.38
CA ILE A 103 -1.28 -7.59 -4.54
C ILE A 103 -1.47 -6.93 -5.90
N LYS A 104 -1.63 -7.71 -6.97
CA LYS A 104 -1.95 -7.19 -8.30
C LYS A 104 -3.22 -6.34 -8.29
N SER A 105 -4.32 -6.83 -7.68
CA SER A 105 -5.56 -6.06 -7.55
C SER A 105 -5.36 -4.76 -6.79
N ALA A 106 -4.53 -4.77 -5.73
CA ALA A 106 -4.25 -3.60 -4.91
C ALA A 106 -3.40 -2.56 -5.64
N VAL A 107 -2.25 -2.96 -6.23
CA VAL A 107 -1.31 -2.04 -6.88
C VAL A 107 -1.87 -1.42 -8.16
N CYS A 108 -2.76 -2.11 -8.87
CA CYS A 108 -3.47 -1.54 -10.03
C CYS A 108 -4.45 -0.42 -9.65
N ARG A 109 -4.81 -0.28 -8.37
CA ARG A 109 -5.69 0.79 -7.86
C ARG A 109 -4.92 1.88 -7.13
N GLN A 110 -3.82 1.51 -6.52
CA GLN A 110 -2.94 2.39 -5.76
C GLN A 110 -1.54 1.77 -5.76
N GLY A 111 -0.61 2.31 -6.54
CA GLY A 111 0.75 1.78 -6.68
C GLY A 111 1.47 1.61 -5.34
N THR A 112 1.31 2.58 -4.44
CA THR A 112 1.88 2.54 -3.08
C THR A 112 1.36 1.40 -2.20
N ALA A 113 0.30 0.66 -2.62
CA ALA A 113 -0.10 -0.57 -1.94
C ALA A 113 0.98 -1.66 -1.96
N LEU A 114 2.01 -1.50 -2.78
CA LEU A 114 3.22 -2.34 -2.80
C LEU A 114 3.92 -2.41 -1.43
N ASP A 115 3.84 -1.36 -0.61
CA ASP A 115 4.34 -1.33 0.77
C ASP A 115 3.84 -2.51 1.63
N TRP A 116 2.61 -2.96 1.39
CA TRP A 116 1.97 -4.04 2.15
C TRP A 116 2.23 -5.43 1.60
N ALA A 117 2.87 -5.55 0.43
CA ALA A 117 3.23 -6.83 -0.16
C ALA A 117 4.35 -7.53 0.61
N SER A 118 4.41 -8.86 0.50
CA SER A 118 5.55 -9.63 1.01
C SER A 118 6.85 -9.22 0.31
N GLU A 119 8.00 -9.50 0.93
CA GLU A 119 9.32 -9.26 0.33
C GLU A 119 9.45 -9.93 -1.05
N ARG A 120 8.92 -11.15 -1.18
CA ARG A 120 8.91 -11.90 -2.45
C ARG A 120 8.16 -11.15 -3.55
N LEU A 121 7.03 -10.52 -3.23
CA LEU A 121 6.24 -9.78 -4.21
C LEU A 121 6.78 -8.36 -4.45
N ARG A 122 7.44 -7.74 -3.48
CA ARG A 122 8.21 -6.50 -3.67
C ARG A 122 9.46 -6.70 -4.53
N ASP A 123 9.91 -7.97 -4.68
CA ASP A 123 10.98 -8.37 -5.60
C ASP A 123 10.45 -8.95 -6.93
N ASN A 124 9.13 -8.92 -7.16
CA ASN A 124 8.53 -9.42 -8.39
C ASN A 124 8.43 -8.33 -9.45
N ASN A 125 9.12 -8.53 -10.58
CA ASN A 125 9.18 -7.53 -11.66
C ASN A 125 7.81 -7.16 -12.24
N GLU A 126 6.86 -8.09 -12.34
CA GLU A 126 5.52 -7.82 -12.87
C GLU A 126 4.71 -6.96 -11.90
N ILE A 127 4.70 -7.33 -10.63
CA ILE A 127 4.00 -6.57 -9.56
C ILE A 127 4.57 -5.16 -9.44
N VAL A 128 5.90 -5.03 -9.35
CA VAL A 128 6.55 -3.71 -9.23
C VAL A 128 6.30 -2.86 -10.48
N LYS A 129 6.34 -3.45 -11.68
CA LYS A 129 6.00 -2.75 -12.92
C LYS A 129 4.57 -2.22 -12.93
N LEU A 130 3.60 -3.00 -12.44
CA LEU A 130 2.21 -2.55 -12.30
C LEU A 130 2.11 -1.39 -11.30
N ALA A 131 2.76 -1.52 -10.16
CA ALA A 131 2.78 -0.51 -9.11
C ALA A 131 3.35 0.83 -9.62
N VAL A 132 4.55 0.83 -10.23
CA VAL A 132 5.19 2.04 -10.74
C VAL A 132 4.53 2.62 -12.00
N ASN A 133 3.77 1.84 -12.75
CA ASN A 133 2.97 2.36 -13.84
C ASN A 133 1.77 3.18 -13.35
N GLU A 134 1.20 2.79 -12.22
CA GLU A 134 0.12 3.53 -11.55
C GLU A 134 0.70 4.73 -10.80
N ASP A 135 1.74 4.52 -9.98
CA ASP A 135 2.44 5.55 -9.22
C ASP A 135 3.95 5.31 -9.26
N PRO A 136 4.75 6.13 -9.99
CA PRO A 136 6.21 5.99 -10.05
C PRO A 136 6.91 5.99 -8.69
N PHE A 137 6.33 6.66 -7.68
CA PHE A 137 6.88 6.69 -6.32
C PHE A 137 6.75 5.34 -5.59
N ALA A 138 5.92 4.41 -6.09
CA ALA A 138 5.87 3.04 -5.59
C ALA A 138 7.23 2.30 -5.68
N LEU A 139 8.19 2.83 -6.45
CA LEU A 139 9.57 2.33 -6.49
C LEU A 139 10.22 2.29 -5.10
N GLU A 140 9.83 3.17 -4.18
CA GLU A 140 10.29 3.19 -2.78
C GLU A 140 10.13 1.83 -2.10
N TYR A 141 9.04 1.13 -2.41
CA TYR A 141 8.66 -0.14 -1.76
C TYR A 141 9.19 -1.38 -2.48
N ALA A 142 9.82 -1.22 -3.63
CA ALA A 142 10.44 -2.33 -4.35
C ALA A 142 11.69 -2.85 -3.63
N SER A 143 12.10 -4.08 -3.94
CA SER A 143 13.34 -4.66 -3.41
C SER A 143 14.57 -3.86 -3.85
N ASP A 144 15.66 -4.00 -3.09
CA ASP A 144 16.96 -3.40 -3.46
C ASP A 144 17.44 -3.88 -4.82
N ARG A 145 17.20 -5.14 -5.19
CA ARG A 145 17.54 -5.67 -6.52
C ARG A 145 16.87 -4.85 -7.62
N ILE A 146 15.58 -4.58 -7.49
CA ILE A 146 14.82 -3.82 -8.51
C ILE A 146 15.23 -2.35 -8.49
N ARG A 147 15.40 -1.74 -7.33
CA ARG A 147 15.83 -0.35 -7.19
C ARG A 147 17.24 -0.09 -7.72
N ASN A 148 18.08 -1.15 -7.78
CA ASN A 148 19.43 -1.11 -8.37
C ASN A 148 19.47 -1.55 -9.85
N ASP A 149 18.32 -1.96 -10.44
CA ASP A 149 18.25 -2.22 -11.89
C ASP A 149 18.21 -0.88 -12.66
N LYS A 150 19.39 -0.46 -13.17
CA LYS A 150 19.55 0.83 -13.88
C LYS A 150 18.55 0.97 -15.02
N ALA A 151 18.38 -0.05 -15.85
CA ALA A 151 17.50 0.03 -17.01
C ALA A 151 16.03 0.20 -16.60
N PHE A 152 15.63 -0.49 -15.55
CA PHE A 152 14.28 -0.37 -14.99
C PHE A 152 14.04 1.01 -14.38
N VAL A 153 14.97 1.49 -13.55
CA VAL A 153 14.85 2.79 -12.87
C VAL A 153 14.88 3.96 -13.86
N LEU A 154 15.77 3.94 -14.86
CA LEU A 154 15.81 4.97 -15.90
C LEU A 154 14.47 5.07 -16.63
N LYS A 155 13.85 3.95 -16.96
CA LYS A 155 12.54 3.93 -17.62
C LYS A 155 11.41 4.54 -16.77
N ILE A 156 11.48 4.41 -15.45
CA ILE A 156 10.54 5.07 -14.53
C ILE A 156 10.83 6.59 -14.51
N CYS A 157 12.11 6.97 -14.42
CA CYS A 157 12.53 8.36 -14.41
C CYS A 157 12.24 9.10 -15.72
N GLU A 158 12.10 8.40 -16.85
CA GLU A 158 11.61 8.99 -18.11
C GLU A 158 10.15 9.47 -17.99
N LYS A 159 9.34 8.76 -17.20
CA LYS A 159 7.94 9.09 -16.94
C LYS A 159 7.78 10.13 -15.82
N GLU A 160 8.51 9.94 -14.73
CA GLU A 160 8.51 10.79 -13.54
C GLU A 160 9.94 10.92 -13.01
N ILE A 161 10.58 12.02 -13.34
CA ILE A 161 12.02 12.20 -13.01
C ILE A 161 12.27 12.13 -11.50
N HIS A 162 11.37 12.65 -10.67
CA HIS A 162 11.56 12.70 -9.22
C HIS A 162 11.55 11.31 -8.55
N ALA A 163 11.14 10.25 -9.25
CA ALA A 163 11.27 8.89 -8.75
C ALA A 163 12.75 8.46 -8.57
N TYR A 164 13.71 9.22 -9.14
CA TYR A 164 15.15 8.96 -8.96
C TYR A 164 15.56 8.85 -7.49
N ILE A 165 14.92 9.58 -6.57
CA ILE A 165 15.23 9.56 -5.13
C ILE A 165 15.08 8.18 -4.49
N TYR A 166 14.32 7.29 -5.10
CA TYR A 166 14.08 5.91 -4.65
C TYR A 166 14.97 4.89 -5.35
N ALA A 167 15.90 5.35 -6.20
CA ALA A 167 16.90 4.47 -6.80
C ALA A 167 17.73 3.76 -5.73
N GLY A 168 18.24 2.59 -6.07
CA GLY A 168 19.10 1.83 -5.15
C GLY A 168 20.52 2.44 -5.03
N GLU A 169 21.20 2.12 -3.95
CA GLU A 169 22.47 2.74 -3.55
C GLU A 169 23.56 2.63 -4.63
N SER A 170 23.59 1.52 -5.40
CA SER A 170 24.59 1.36 -6.46
C SER A 170 24.47 2.40 -7.57
N LEU A 171 23.25 2.90 -7.84
CA LEU A 171 23.00 3.91 -8.86
C LEU A 171 23.51 5.30 -8.47
N TRP A 172 23.65 5.58 -7.17
CA TRP A 172 24.26 6.82 -6.69
C TRP A 172 25.77 6.93 -6.99
N SER A 173 26.39 5.82 -7.39
CA SER A 173 27.79 5.78 -7.86
C SER A 173 27.90 5.50 -9.37
N ASP A 174 26.78 5.42 -10.08
CA ASP A 174 26.73 5.16 -11.52
C ASP A 174 26.75 6.48 -12.30
N LYS A 175 27.78 6.66 -13.12
CA LYS A 175 27.99 7.88 -13.90
C LYS A 175 26.91 8.11 -14.96
N ASP A 176 26.47 7.06 -15.66
CA ASP A 176 25.45 7.21 -16.70
C ASP A 176 24.10 7.59 -16.07
N PHE A 177 23.79 7.04 -14.89
CA PHE A 177 22.60 7.43 -14.14
C PHE A 177 22.68 8.90 -13.72
N ALA A 178 23.82 9.33 -13.23
CA ALA A 178 24.05 10.75 -12.88
C ALA A 178 23.93 11.68 -14.10
N LEU A 179 24.52 11.32 -15.24
CA LEU A 179 24.39 12.08 -16.48
C LEU A 179 22.95 12.19 -16.99
N PHE A 180 22.11 11.21 -16.69
CA PHE A 180 20.68 11.26 -17.02
C PHE A 180 19.88 12.18 -16.08
N VAL A 181 20.17 12.14 -14.77
CA VAL A 181 19.41 12.88 -13.74
C VAL A 181 19.88 14.33 -13.61
N ALA A 182 21.21 14.56 -13.59
CA ALA A 182 21.81 15.86 -13.28
C ALA A 182 21.31 17.03 -14.12
N PRO A 183 21.11 16.90 -15.44
CA PRO A 183 20.62 18.02 -16.26
C PRO A 183 19.14 18.34 -16.07
N LYS A 184 18.39 17.46 -15.38
CA LYS A 184 16.93 17.57 -15.25
C LYS A 184 16.46 17.98 -13.85
N VAL A 185 17.32 17.82 -12.84
CA VAL A 185 16.92 18.02 -11.43
C VAL A 185 17.92 18.91 -10.71
N PRO A 186 17.55 20.14 -10.35
CA PRO A 186 18.36 21.01 -9.50
C PRO A 186 18.64 20.34 -8.14
N ASN A 187 19.83 20.57 -7.60
CA ASN A 187 20.29 20.06 -6.30
C ASN A 187 20.35 18.52 -6.16
N CYS A 188 20.23 17.75 -7.25
CA CYS A 188 20.30 16.29 -7.19
C CYS A 188 21.70 15.76 -6.84
N LEU A 189 22.76 16.54 -7.02
CA LEU A 189 24.14 16.08 -6.82
C LEU A 189 24.42 15.63 -5.38
N GLU A 190 23.72 16.17 -4.39
CA GLU A 190 23.89 15.77 -2.99
C GLU A 190 23.54 14.29 -2.71
N TYR A 191 22.72 13.68 -3.56
CA TYR A 191 22.34 12.26 -3.45
C TYR A 191 23.41 11.33 -4.01
N PHE A 192 24.27 11.82 -4.90
CA PHE A 192 25.31 11.00 -5.55
C PHE A 192 26.57 10.86 -4.68
N SER A 193 27.35 9.82 -4.94
CA SER A 193 28.62 9.60 -4.26
C SER A 193 29.60 10.76 -4.50
N LEU A 194 30.52 11.00 -3.57
CA LEU A 194 31.52 12.05 -3.68
C LEU A 194 32.34 11.98 -4.97
N LYS A 195 32.54 10.78 -5.52
CA LYS A 195 33.21 10.59 -6.81
C LYS A 195 32.42 11.21 -7.96
N ILE A 196 31.11 10.97 -7.98
CA ILE A 196 30.17 11.48 -8.98
C ILE A 196 30.01 13.00 -8.84
N GLN A 197 29.86 13.50 -7.61
CA GLN A 197 29.80 14.96 -7.33
C GLN A 197 30.96 15.76 -7.85
N LYS A 198 32.13 15.12 -8.06
CA LYS A 198 33.36 15.75 -8.56
C LYS A 198 33.69 15.38 -10.00
N ASP A 199 32.83 14.57 -10.65
CA ASP A 199 33.07 14.14 -12.03
C ASP A 199 32.89 15.33 -13.01
N PRO A 200 33.89 15.69 -13.83
CA PRO A 200 33.84 16.87 -14.70
C PRO A 200 32.69 16.81 -15.73
N ASP A 201 32.37 15.61 -16.26
CA ASP A 201 31.33 15.47 -17.25
C ASP A 201 29.93 15.66 -16.60
N VAL A 202 29.74 15.12 -15.39
CA VAL A 202 28.48 15.28 -14.63
C VAL A 202 28.32 16.76 -14.26
N LEU A 203 29.35 17.43 -13.77
CA LEU A 203 29.32 18.86 -13.43
C LEU A 203 29.03 19.73 -14.66
N SER A 204 29.62 19.39 -15.80
CA SER A 204 29.38 20.11 -17.05
C SER A 204 27.91 20.09 -17.46
N VAL A 205 27.28 18.94 -17.49
CA VAL A 205 25.84 18.83 -17.86
C VAL A 205 24.93 19.44 -16.79
N TYR A 206 25.28 19.31 -15.52
CA TYR A 206 24.51 19.88 -14.41
C TYR A 206 24.46 21.41 -14.48
N TYR A 207 25.64 22.08 -14.65
CA TYR A 207 25.68 23.54 -14.68
C TYR A 207 25.15 24.13 -15.99
N ASN A 208 25.35 23.47 -17.13
CA ASN A 208 24.87 23.99 -18.42
C ASN A 208 23.35 24.08 -18.48
N GLU A 209 22.63 23.17 -17.87
CA GLU A 209 21.16 23.12 -17.91
C GLU A 209 20.49 23.84 -16.72
N ASN A 210 21.16 23.94 -15.57
CA ASN A 210 20.55 24.50 -14.35
C ASN A 210 20.96 25.98 -14.06
N LEU A 211 21.87 26.58 -14.86
CA LEU A 211 22.28 27.98 -14.71
C LEU A 211 21.75 28.89 -15.83
N ASN A 212 21.03 28.33 -16.82
CA ASN A 212 20.32 29.08 -17.87
C ASN A 212 18.81 29.14 -17.51
#